data_0fac1604c015727b27850ccfd7a45267
#
_entry.id   0fac1604c015727b27850ccfd7a45267
#
_cell.length_a   1.000
_cell.length_b   1.000
_cell.length_c   1.000
_cell.angle_alpha   90.00
_cell.angle_beta   90.00
_cell.angle_gamma   90.00
#
_symmetry.space_group_name_H-M   'P 1'
#
loop_
_entity.id
_entity.type
_entity.pdbx_description
1 polymer ?
#
loop_
_entity_poly.entity_id
_entity_poly.type
_entity_poly.pdbx_seq_one_letter_code
_entity_poly.pdbx_strand_id
1 'polypeptide(L)'
;MGARSRVARRVSRNRLAAVITVLGILVTASVTAAPTAAFAASYPSWAAVQAAKASAAAKQAEVNQINALIAQLDAQVASTQADSKAKGEAYGTAQDTYYAAAIQQQALQKQADAAKALSKKSQAQAGQLAAQLARSGGGGFQLNLFLNGKDASKVLDGIGDGGRVSARAEGIYKKALQDQKSAQSLTDQSNVAKDILNKLKIIAQQAYDVAKKAADAAQAALDAQSAHKAELQAQLAALTTNASMTEAAYIAGVKAEFGADGSTEISATGWARPTVGHISSGFGMRVNPVDGGYRLHNGTDLADGCGVNIYSAHAGTVTYAGWYGGLGEFIQIQNDGTYGTGYGHIAAGKILVHDGQNVGPGQLIAKTGATGEATGCHLHFMVIINGTPVNAVPFMRGQGITLG
;
A
#
# COMPACT_ATOMS: atom_id res chain seq x y z
N MET A 1 3.07 -29.63 40.48
CA MET A 1 3.55 -29.43 39.10
C MET A 1 2.38 -29.56 38.16
N GLY A 2 1.71 -28.49 37.75
CA GLY A 2 0.48 -28.60 36.94
C GLY A 2 -0.20 -27.27 36.68
N ALA A 3 0.48 -26.26 36.10
CA ALA A 3 -0.15 -24.97 35.79
C ALA A 3 0.34 -24.26 34.49
N ARG A 4 1.08 -24.92 33.61
CA ARG A 4 1.69 -24.25 32.43
C ARG A 4 1.10 -24.59 31.06
N SER A 5 0.04 -25.40 30.94
CA SER A 5 -0.47 -25.82 29.61
C SER A 5 -1.81 -25.23 29.16
N ARG A 6 -2.45 -24.34 29.93
CA ARG A 6 -3.78 -23.81 29.57
C ARG A 6 -3.78 -22.41 28.96
N VAL A 7 -2.66 -21.69 28.98
CA VAL A 7 -2.58 -20.29 28.47
C VAL A 7 -2.33 -20.25 26.97
N ALA A 8 -1.59 -21.19 26.40
CA ALA A 8 -1.22 -21.17 24.98
C ALA A 8 -2.39 -21.43 24.00
N ARG A 9 -3.51 -22.05 24.44
CA ARG A 9 -4.65 -22.39 23.57
C ARG A 9 -5.69 -21.27 23.41
N ARG A 10 -5.69 -20.24 24.26
CA ARG A 10 -6.70 -19.15 24.16
C ARG A 10 -6.27 -17.99 23.26
N VAL A 11 -4.96 -17.81 23.04
CA VAL A 11 -4.44 -16.67 22.25
C VAL A 11 -4.66 -16.84 20.74
N SER A 12 -4.75 -18.09 20.24
CA SER A 12 -4.92 -18.36 18.80
C SER A 12 -6.35 -18.08 18.28
N ARG A 13 -7.39 -18.29 19.11
CA ARG A 13 -8.79 -18.12 18.65
C ARG A 13 -9.24 -16.66 18.59
N ASN A 14 -8.69 -15.78 19.41
CA ASN A 14 -9.08 -14.36 19.46
C ASN A 14 -8.46 -13.51 18.35
N ARG A 15 -7.35 -13.95 17.74
CA ARG A 15 -6.71 -13.20 16.65
C ARG A 15 -7.41 -13.39 15.28
N LEU A 16 -8.05 -14.54 15.05
CA LEU A 16 -8.90 -14.74 13.85
C LEU A 16 -10.24 -13.97 13.95
N ALA A 17 -10.79 -13.82 15.15
CA ALA A 17 -12.03 -13.08 15.35
C ALA A 17 -11.87 -11.57 15.11
N ALA A 18 -10.69 -10.99 15.37
CA ALA A 18 -10.44 -9.57 15.16
C ALA A 18 -10.40 -9.15 13.68
N VAL A 19 -10.00 -10.05 12.77
CA VAL A 19 -9.97 -9.77 11.31
C VAL A 19 -11.38 -9.81 10.68
N ILE A 20 -12.30 -10.57 11.27
CA ILE A 20 -13.67 -10.69 10.77
C ILE A 20 -14.51 -9.46 11.12
N THR A 21 -14.18 -8.74 12.20
CA THR A 21 -14.97 -7.57 12.66
C THR A 21 -14.69 -6.31 11.82
N VAL A 22 -13.58 -6.24 11.08
CA VAL A 22 -13.25 -5.11 10.20
C VAL A 22 -14.02 -5.15 8.85
N LEU A 23 -14.54 -6.32 8.46
CA LEU A 23 -15.30 -6.47 7.21
C LEU A 23 -16.69 -5.81 7.22
N GLY A 24 -17.19 -5.36 8.38
CA GLY A 24 -18.55 -4.82 8.55
C GLY A 24 -18.70 -3.31 8.37
N ILE A 25 -17.63 -2.53 8.22
CA ILE A 25 -17.71 -1.06 8.27
C ILE A 25 -17.38 -0.37 6.93
N LEU A 26 -17.03 -1.11 5.88
CA LEU A 26 -16.45 -0.51 4.67
C LEU A 26 -17.37 -0.44 3.44
N VAL A 27 -18.69 -0.39 3.58
CA VAL A 27 -19.56 -0.17 2.41
C VAL A 27 -20.77 0.68 2.79
N THR A 28 -20.61 1.98 2.88
CA THR A 28 -21.61 2.98 2.44
C THR A 28 -20.96 4.37 2.32
N ALA A 29 -19.93 4.51 1.54
CA ALA A 29 -19.66 5.80 0.94
C ALA A 29 -20.50 5.84 -0.34
N SER A 30 -21.70 6.35 -0.25
CA SER A 30 -22.49 6.75 -1.41
C SER A 30 -21.67 7.75 -2.18
N VAL A 31 -21.09 7.30 -3.31
CA VAL A 31 -20.45 8.18 -4.29
C VAL A 31 -21.58 8.97 -4.94
N THR A 32 -22.00 10.04 -4.32
CA THR A 32 -22.64 11.12 -5.02
C THR A 32 -21.49 11.84 -5.78
N ALA A 33 -21.19 11.34 -6.96
CA ALA A 33 -20.45 12.13 -7.93
C ALA A 33 -21.36 13.31 -8.26
N ALA A 34 -21.13 14.43 -7.59
CA ALA A 34 -21.58 15.69 -8.12
C ALA A 34 -20.91 15.82 -9.49
N PRO A 35 -21.67 16.01 -10.58
CA PRO A 35 -21.04 16.30 -11.86
C PRO A 35 -20.21 17.55 -11.63
N THR A 36 -18.89 17.45 -11.82
CA THR A 36 -18.05 18.62 -12.01
C THR A 36 -18.56 19.26 -13.28
N ALA A 37 -19.47 20.23 -13.15
CA ALA A 37 -19.79 21.11 -14.23
C ALA A 37 -18.45 21.70 -14.65
N ALA A 38 -17.98 21.32 -15.84
CA ALA A 38 -16.91 22.01 -16.49
C ALA A 38 -17.46 23.43 -16.74
N PHE A 39 -17.21 24.32 -15.78
CA PHE A 39 -17.48 25.72 -15.95
C PHE A 39 -16.51 26.18 -17.04
N ALA A 40 -17.02 26.37 -18.24
CA ALA A 40 -16.35 27.18 -19.26
C ALA A 40 -16.36 28.63 -18.73
N ALA A 41 -15.45 28.93 -17.81
CA ALA A 41 -15.24 30.30 -17.38
C ALA A 41 -14.71 31.07 -18.58
N SER A 42 -15.43 32.09 -19.03
CA SER A 42 -14.94 33.01 -20.04
C SER A 42 -13.93 33.95 -19.38
N TYR A 43 -12.66 33.71 -19.63
CA TYR A 43 -11.59 34.60 -19.14
C TYR A 43 -11.55 35.88 -19.99
N PRO A 44 -11.32 37.07 -19.37
CA PRO A 44 -11.18 38.32 -20.11
C PRO A 44 -10.00 38.26 -21.07
N SER A 45 -10.20 38.75 -22.28
CA SER A 45 -9.09 38.91 -23.20
C SER A 45 -8.24 40.14 -22.84
N TRP A 46 -6.98 40.16 -23.26
CA TRP A 46 -6.11 41.33 -23.06
C TRP A 46 -6.70 42.60 -23.71
N ALA A 47 -7.42 42.46 -24.84
CA ALA A 47 -8.15 43.56 -25.48
C ALA A 47 -9.28 44.11 -24.59
N ALA A 48 -10.03 43.25 -23.90
CA ALA A 48 -11.06 43.65 -22.94
C ALA A 48 -10.47 44.45 -21.78
N VAL A 49 -9.32 43.98 -21.23
CA VAL A 49 -8.58 44.68 -20.18
C VAL A 49 -8.10 46.05 -20.62
N GLN A 50 -7.62 46.21 -21.86
CA GLN A 50 -7.21 47.50 -22.42
C GLN A 50 -8.43 48.45 -22.62
N ALA A 51 -9.55 47.91 -23.08
CA ALA A 51 -10.79 48.70 -23.24
C ALA A 51 -11.35 49.17 -21.88
N ALA A 52 -11.23 48.34 -20.82
CA ALA A 52 -11.66 48.69 -19.47
C ALA A 52 -10.91 49.91 -18.88
N LYS A 53 -9.69 50.18 -19.33
CA LYS A 53 -8.93 51.38 -18.91
C LYS A 53 -9.58 52.70 -19.35
N ALA A 54 -10.55 52.69 -20.26
CA ALA A 54 -11.18 53.87 -20.78
C ALA A 54 -12.06 54.62 -19.75
N SER A 55 -12.55 53.95 -18.69
CA SER A 55 -13.33 54.60 -17.64
C SER A 55 -13.07 53.95 -16.27
N ALA A 56 -13.21 54.76 -15.19
CA ALA A 56 -13.04 54.27 -13.81
C ALA A 56 -14.05 53.14 -13.46
N ALA A 57 -15.29 53.25 -13.94
CA ALA A 57 -16.34 52.28 -13.68
C ALA A 57 -16.05 50.92 -14.40
N ALA A 58 -15.66 50.97 -15.66
CA ALA A 58 -15.29 49.77 -16.44
C ALA A 58 -14.06 49.09 -15.84
N LYS A 59 -13.05 49.88 -15.46
CA LYS A 59 -11.84 49.38 -14.75
C LYS A 59 -12.19 48.65 -13.46
N GLN A 60 -13.05 49.20 -12.64
CA GLN A 60 -13.46 48.60 -11.37
C GLN A 60 -14.26 47.29 -11.59
N ALA A 61 -15.14 47.25 -12.59
CA ALA A 61 -15.91 46.08 -12.95
C ALA A 61 -14.99 44.93 -13.38
N GLU A 62 -14.00 45.21 -14.22
CA GLU A 62 -13.04 44.23 -14.69
C GLU A 62 -12.12 43.69 -13.57
N VAL A 63 -11.66 44.58 -12.68
CA VAL A 63 -10.92 44.20 -11.49
C VAL A 63 -11.73 43.27 -10.59
N ASN A 64 -13.01 43.53 -10.39
CA ASN A 64 -13.88 42.66 -9.60
C ASN A 64 -14.09 41.31 -10.27
N GLN A 65 -14.28 41.28 -11.59
CA GLN A 65 -14.42 40.05 -12.34
C GLN A 65 -13.15 39.18 -12.29
N ILE A 66 -11.98 39.76 -12.49
CA ILE A 66 -10.69 39.06 -12.41
C ILE A 66 -10.46 38.50 -11.00
N ASN A 67 -10.72 39.27 -9.94
CA ASN A 67 -10.61 38.79 -8.57
C ASN A 67 -11.57 37.63 -8.27
N ALA A 68 -12.80 37.69 -8.79
CA ALA A 68 -13.77 36.60 -8.65
C ALA A 68 -13.30 35.31 -9.36
N LEU A 69 -12.73 35.43 -10.57
CA LEU A 69 -12.17 34.30 -11.31
C LEU A 69 -10.95 33.67 -10.60
N ILE A 70 -10.06 34.49 -10.04
CA ILE A 70 -8.93 34.01 -9.24
C ILE A 70 -9.45 33.25 -8.01
N ALA A 71 -10.41 33.83 -7.27
CA ALA A 71 -11.00 33.18 -6.11
C ALA A 71 -11.71 31.86 -6.46
N GLN A 72 -12.36 31.79 -7.63
CA GLN A 72 -12.99 30.56 -8.13
C GLN A 72 -11.96 29.49 -8.45
N LEU A 73 -10.85 29.82 -9.11
CA LEU A 73 -9.76 28.90 -9.39
C LEU A 73 -9.14 28.36 -8.08
N ASP A 74 -8.89 29.24 -7.11
CA ASP A 74 -8.35 28.83 -5.79
C ASP A 74 -9.32 27.91 -5.04
N ALA A 75 -10.63 28.20 -5.07
CA ALA A 75 -11.66 27.36 -4.45
C ALA A 75 -11.79 25.99 -5.14
N GLN A 76 -11.68 25.95 -6.46
CA GLN A 76 -11.71 24.70 -7.24
C GLN A 76 -10.52 23.81 -6.89
N VAL A 77 -9.32 24.36 -6.85
CA VAL A 77 -8.12 23.62 -6.43
C VAL A 77 -8.28 23.10 -5.01
N ALA A 78 -8.70 23.93 -4.05
CA ALA A 78 -8.90 23.50 -2.68
C ALA A 78 -9.92 22.37 -2.56
N SER A 79 -11.03 22.45 -3.29
CA SER A 79 -12.08 21.41 -3.32
C SER A 79 -11.58 20.10 -3.90
N THR A 80 -10.92 20.14 -5.06
CA THR A 80 -10.41 18.92 -5.73
C THR A 80 -9.28 18.28 -4.96
N GLN A 81 -8.39 19.06 -4.33
CA GLN A 81 -7.36 18.55 -3.43
C GLN A 81 -7.95 17.90 -2.18
N ALA A 82 -8.98 18.47 -1.58
CA ALA A 82 -9.68 17.89 -0.43
C ALA A 82 -10.33 16.53 -0.80
N ASP A 83 -10.98 16.44 -1.97
CA ASP A 83 -11.56 15.19 -2.46
C ASP A 83 -10.48 14.15 -2.77
N SER A 84 -9.41 14.55 -3.46
CA SER A 84 -8.25 13.67 -3.73
C SER A 84 -7.65 13.12 -2.43
N LYS A 85 -7.47 13.97 -1.43
CA LYS A 85 -7.01 13.55 -0.09
C LYS A 85 -7.94 12.51 0.53
N ALA A 86 -9.26 12.78 0.59
CA ALA A 86 -10.22 11.86 1.19
C ALA A 86 -10.27 10.50 0.48
N LYS A 87 -10.25 10.49 -0.85
CA LYS A 87 -10.22 9.25 -1.66
C LYS A 87 -8.89 8.52 -1.52
N GLY A 88 -7.78 9.25 -1.48
CA GLY A 88 -6.45 8.70 -1.23
C GLY A 88 -6.31 8.05 0.15
N GLU A 89 -6.88 8.64 1.20
CA GLU A 89 -6.94 8.03 2.54
C GLU A 89 -7.71 6.71 2.53
N ALA A 90 -8.84 6.65 1.83
CA ALA A 90 -9.62 5.41 1.69
C ALA A 90 -8.84 4.33 0.92
N TYR A 91 -8.15 4.71 -0.17
CA TYR A 91 -7.29 3.81 -0.92
C TYR A 91 -6.13 3.30 -0.06
N GLY A 92 -5.41 4.17 0.64
CA GLY A 92 -4.31 3.79 1.53
C GLY A 92 -4.77 2.76 2.57
N THR A 93 -5.88 2.99 3.25
CA THR A 93 -6.46 2.07 4.24
C THR A 93 -6.81 0.70 3.63
N ALA A 94 -7.42 0.68 2.44
CA ALA A 94 -7.78 -0.55 1.75
C ALA A 94 -6.53 -1.35 1.33
N GLN A 95 -5.51 -0.68 0.84
CA GLN A 95 -4.26 -1.27 0.40
C GLN A 95 -3.45 -1.84 1.58
N ASP A 96 -3.35 -1.12 2.69
CA ASP A 96 -2.67 -1.58 3.90
C ASP A 96 -3.36 -2.82 4.49
N THR A 97 -4.70 -2.84 4.47
CA THR A 97 -5.48 -4.01 4.88
C THR A 97 -5.21 -5.21 3.99
N TYR A 98 -5.12 -5.01 2.68
CA TYR A 98 -4.74 -6.06 1.72
C TYR A 98 -3.33 -6.58 1.99
N TYR A 99 -2.34 -5.71 2.19
CA TYR A 99 -0.95 -6.11 2.46
C TYR A 99 -0.82 -6.92 3.77
N ALA A 100 -1.47 -6.47 4.84
CA ALA A 100 -1.50 -7.21 6.11
C ALA A 100 -2.11 -8.61 5.96
N ALA A 101 -3.21 -8.72 5.22
CA ALA A 101 -3.86 -10.00 4.93
C ALA A 101 -2.99 -10.92 4.05
N ALA A 102 -2.24 -10.36 3.08
CA ALA A 102 -1.33 -11.13 2.22
C ALA A 102 -0.20 -11.77 3.03
N ILE A 103 0.41 -11.03 3.94
CA ILE A 103 1.47 -11.54 4.83
C ILE A 103 0.91 -12.63 5.76
N GLN A 104 -0.27 -12.44 6.31
CA GLN A 104 -0.92 -13.44 7.17
C GLN A 104 -1.24 -14.72 6.40
N GLN A 105 -1.77 -14.61 5.19
CA GLN A 105 -2.06 -15.76 4.32
C GLN A 105 -0.80 -16.55 4.00
N GLN A 106 0.31 -15.89 3.65
CA GLN A 106 1.59 -16.56 3.42
C GLN A 106 2.09 -17.32 4.65
N ALA A 107 1.94 -16.74 5.84
CA ALA A 107 2.33 -17.40 7.09
C ALA A 107 1.47 -18.64 7.36
N LEU A 108 0.16 -18.56 7.16
CA LEU A 108 -0.76 -19.70 7.30
C LEU A 108 -0.48 -20.79 6.27
N GLN A 109 -0.16 -20.43 5.04
CA GLN A 109 0.21 -21.40 4.00
C GLN A 109 1.46 -22.17 4.39
N LYS A 110 2.52 -21.49 4.85
CA LYS A 110 3.75 -22.16 5.34
C LYS A 110 3.46 -23.10 6.50
N GLN A 111 2.59 -22.73 7.44
CA GLN A 111 2.20 -23.58 8.56
C GLN A 111 1.40 -24.82 8.08
N ALA A 112 0.49 -24.64 7.14
CA ALA A 112 -0.30 -25.72 6.57
C ALA A 112 0.60 -26.73 5.82
N ASP A 113 1.57 -26.25 5.05
CA ASP A 113 2.51 -27.11 4.31
C ASP A 113 3.43 -27.90 5.27
N ALA A 114 3.93 -27.26 6.32
CA ALA A 114 4.71 -27.94 7.36
C ALA A 114 3.88 -29.00 8.11
N ALA A 115 2.62 -28.68 8.46
CA ALA A 115 1.72 -29.63 9.10
C ALA A 115 1.35 -30.82 8.20
N LYS A 116 1.15 -30.59 6.88
CA LYS A 116 0.95 -31.66 5.90
C LYS A 116 2.15 -32.59 5.80
N ALA A 117 3.37 -32.02 5.78
CA ALA A 117 4.60 -32.82 5.78
C ALA A 117 4.73 -33.67 7.03
N LEU A 118 4.44 -33.09 8.22
CA LEU A 118 4.43 -33.80 9.48
C LEU A 118 3.38 -34.91 9.51
N SER A 119 2.16 -34.64 9.08
CA SER A 119 1.07 -35.61 8.96
C SER A 119 1.43 -36.80 8.08
N LYS A 120 2.01 -36.53 6.89
CA LYS A 120 2.51 -37.62 6.01
C LYS A 120 3.54 -38.51 6.70
N LYS A 121 4.49 -37.90 7.44
CA LYS A 121 5.51 -38.63 8.21
C LYS A 121 4.88 -39.51 9.30
N SER A 122 3.96 -38.95 10.08
CA SER A 122 3.29 -39.69 11.16
C SER A 122 2.41 -40.83 10.62
N GLN A 123 1.72 -40.61 9.50
CA GLN A 123 0.93 -41.65 8.82
C GLN A 123 1.82 -42.79 8.26
N ALA A 124 2.98 -42.47 7.69
CA ALA A 124 3.94 -43.46 7.24
C ALA A 124 4.47 -44.30 8.40
N GLN A 125 4.76 -43.68 9.56
CA GLN A 125 5.18 -44.43 10.76
C GLN A 125 4.08 -45.34 11.28
N ALA A 126 2.82 -44.84 11.32
CA ALA A 126 1.69 -45.66 11.73
C ALA A 126 1.44 -46.84 10.76
N GLY A 127 1.58 -46.63 9.42
CA GLY A 127 1.47 -47.66 8.42
C GLY A 127 2.57 -48.70 8.51
N GLN A 128 3.83 -48.31 8.76
CA GLN A 128 4.93 -49.24 8.99
C GLN A 128 4.69 -50.11 10.25
N LEU A 129 4.19 -49.52 11.32
CA LEU A 129 3.86 -50.27 12.53
C LEU A 129 2.71 -51.25 12.26
N ALA A 130 1.64 -50.84 11.56
CA ALA A 130 0.56 -51.74 11.17
C ALA A 130 1.03 -52.90 10.33
N ALA A 131 1.94 -52.68 9.38
CA ALA A 131 2.54 -53.73 8.54
C ALA A 131 3.44 -54.69 9.36
N GLN A 132 4.14 -54.20 10.39
CA GLN A 132 4.90 -55.04 11.30
C GLN A 132 3.98 -55.95 12.15
N LEU A 133 2.92 -55.34 12.73
CA LEU A 133 1.95 -56.12 13.53
C LEU A 133 1.21 -57.17 12.72
N ALA A 134 0.88 -56.89 11.46
CA ALA A 134 0.25 -57.85 10.54
C ALA A 134 1.19 -59.04 10.22
N ARG A 135 2.52 -58.82 10.11
CA ARG A 135 3.51 -59.88 9.85
C ARG A 135 3.83 -60.70 11.10
N SER A 136 3.67 -60.17 12.30
CA SER A 136 3.95 -60.89 13.54
C SER A 136 2.82 -61.82 14.03
N GLY A 137 1.85 -62.13 13.15
CA GLY A 137 0.82 -63.13 13.42
C GLY A 137 -0.43 -62.64 14.15
N GLY A 138 -0.59 -61.37 14.30
CA GLY A 138 -1.81 -60.73 14.78
C GLY A 138 -2.85 -60.68 13.68
N GLY A 139 -3.73 -61.67 13.58
CA GLY A 139 -4.67 -62.01 12.53
C GLY A 139 -5.30 -60.86 11.76
N GLY A 140 -5.70 -61.15 10.52
CA GLY A 140 -6.24 -60.21 9.51
C GLY A 140 -7.46 -59.36 9.89
N PHE A 141 -7.95 -59.43 11.10
CA PHE A 141 -9.01 -58.60 11.66
C PHE A 141 -8.55 -57.14 11.94
N GLN A 142 -7.25 -56.96 12.23
CA GLN A 142 -6.73 -55.64 12.67
C GLN A 142 -6.43 -54.68 11.52
N LEU A 143 -6.15 -55.19 10.32
CA LEU A 143 -5.84 -54.35 9.18
C LEU A 143 -7.05 -53.57 8.64
N ASN A 144 -8.23 -54.20 8.62
CA ASN A 144 -9.48 -53.56 8.17
C ASN A 144 -9.96 -52.47 9.13
N LEU A 145 -9.67 -52.66 10.42
CA LEU A 145 -9.98 -51.70 11.49
C LEU A 145 -9.05 -50.47 11.46
N PHE A 146 -7.78 -50.70 11.07
CA PHE A 146 -6.81 -49.62 10.93
C PHE A 146 -7.13 -48.71 9.73
N LEU A 147 -7.75 -49.26 8.67
CA LEU A 147 -8.17 -48.52 7.48
C LEU A 147 -9.48 -47.76 7.68
N ASN A 148 -10.35 -48.17 8.58
CA ASN A 148 -11.70 -47.60 8.78
C ASN A 148 -11.85 -46.66 9.98
N GLY A 149 -10.78 -46.31 10.69
CA GLY A 149 -10.60 -45.11 11.55
C GLY A 149 -11.59 -44.83 12.70
N LYS A 150 -12.82 -45.34 12.71
CA LYS A 150 -13.84 -44.97 13.69
C LYS A 150 -13.83 -45.81 14.99
N ASP A 151 -13.25 -46.97 14.98
CA ASP A 151 -13.28 -47.91 16.13
C ASP A 151 -11.90 -48.38 16.63
N ALA A 152 -10.84 -47.72 16.20
CA ALA A 152 -9.46 -48.10 16.57
C ALA A 152 -9.18 -48.10 18.09
N SER A 153 -9.87 -47.24 18.84
CA SER A 153 -9.74 -47.18 20.32
C SER A 153 -10.32 -48.42 21.01
N LYS A 154 -11.43 -48.96 20.50
CA LYS A 154 -12.10 -50.11 21.10
C LYS A 154 -11.35 -51.46 20.95
N VAL A 155 -10.52 -51.52 19.92
CA VAL A 155 -9.75 -52.74 19.62
C VAL A 155 -8.40 -52.76 20.39
N LEU A 156 -7.83 -51.62 20.58
CA LEU A 156 -6.63 -51.47 21.46
C LEU A 156 -6.91 -51.84 22.92
N ASP A 157 -8.13 -51.61 23.37
CA ASP A 157 -8.59 -52.04 24.73
C ASP A 157 -8.76 -53.55 24.87
N GLY A 158 -8.88 -54.32 23.75
CA GLY A 158 -9.05 -55.76 23.72
C GLY A 158 -7.76 -56.60 23.64
N ILE A 159 -6.59 -56.00 23.46
CA ILE A 159 -5.31 -56.69 23.38
C ILE A 159 -4.69 -56.78 24.78
N GLY A 160 -5.10 -57.80 25.52
CA GLY A 160 -4.51 -58.13 26.80
C GLY A 160 -3.02 -58.53 26.71
N ASP A 161 -2.23 -58.14 27.70
CA ASP A 161 -0.88 -58.56 28.08
C ASP A 161 0.37 -58.18 27.22
N GLY A 162 0.20 -57.25 26.26
CA GLY A 162 1.37 -56.66 25.62
C GLY A 162 1.65 -55.22 26.09
N GLY A 163 1.40 -54.82 27.31
CA GLY A 163 1.20 -53.46 27.83
C GLY A 163 2.14 -52.36 27.33
N ARG A 164 3.40 -52.66 27.02
CA ARG A 164 4.34 -51.63 26.50
C ARG A 164 4.28 -51.46 24.96
N VAL A 165 4.04 -52.56 24.21
CA VAL A 165 3.94 -52.51 22.74
C VAL A 165 2.61 -51.91 22.34
N SER A 166 1.52 -52.26 23.03
CA SER A 166 0.18 -51.71 22.84
C SER A 166 0.15 -50.20 23.13
N ALA A 167 0.70 -49.75 24.25
CA ALA A 167 0.76 -48.31 24.57
C ALA A 167 1.59 -47.51 23.56
N ARG A 168 2.68 -48.07 23.02
CA ARG A 168 3.48 -47.40 21.97
C ARG A 168 2.73 -47.34 20.63
N ALA A 169 2.04 -48.38 20.26
CA ALA A 169 1.22 -48.41 19.05
C ALA A 169 0.08 -47.41 19.12
N GLU A 170 -0.62 -47.34 20.24
CA GLU A 170 -1.66 -46.36 20.53
C GLU A 170 -1.13 -44.91 20.42
N GLY A 171 0.05 -44.67 21.01
CA GLY A 171 0.69 -43.35 20.97
C GLY A 171 1.01 -42.89 19.54
N ILE A 172 1.56 -43.77 18.69
CA ILE A 172 1.88 -43.53 17.30
C ILE A 172 0.59 -43.22 16.49
N TYR A 173 -0.46 -44.01 16.69
CA TYR A 173 -1.73 -43.85 16.02
C TYR A 173 -2.44 -42.54 16.45
N LYS A 174 -2.55 -42.29 17.74
CA LYS A 174 -3.10 -41.02 18.27
C LYS A 174 -2.36 -39.79 17.71
N LYS A 175 -1.03 -39.88 17.62
CA LYS A 175 -0.22 -38.81 17.02
C LYS A 175 -0.51 -38.64 15.54
N ALA A 176 -0.62 -39.71 14.76
CA ALA A 176 -0.92 -39.60 13.33
C ALA A 176 -2.31 -38.95 13.10
N LEU A 177 -3.33 -39.32 13.86
CA LEU A 177 -4.65 -38.68 13.80
C LEU A 177 -4.62 -37.20 14.22
N GLN A 178 -3.86 -36.88 15.27
CA GLN A 178 -3.71 -35.48 15.73
C GLN A 178 -3.03 -34.64 14.68
N ASP A 179 -1.93 -35.13 14.08
CA ASP A 179 -1.18 -34.42 13.03
C ASP A 179 -2.05 -34.26 11.77
N GLN A 180 -2.86 -35.24 11.41
CA GLN A 180 -3.83 -35.17 10.31
C GLN A 180 -4.88 -34.09 10.55
N LYS A 181 -5.50 -34.08 11.73
CA LYS A 181 -6.50 -33.04 12.10
C LYS A 181 -5.88 -31.64 12.12
N SER A 182 -4.65 -31.52 12.61
CA SER A 182 -3.93 -30.24 12.61
C SER A 182 -3.62 -29.76 11.19
N ALA A 183 -3.17 -30.66 10.32
CA ALA A 183 -2.91 -30.33 8.91
C ALA A 183 -4.19 -29.92 8.16
N GLN A 184 -5.30 -30.61 8.40
CA GLN A 184 -6.59 -30.23 7.82
C GLN A 184 -7.03 -28.86 8.30
N SER A 185 -7.03 -28.62 9.62
CA SER A 185 -7.44 -27.34 10.20
C SER A 185 -6.61 -26.16 9.70
N LEU A 186 -5.30 -26.31 9.58
CA LEU A 186 -4.42 -25.26 9.06
C LEU A 186 -4.64 -25.03 7.54
N THR A 187 -4.93 -26.11 6.78
CA THR A 187 -5.30 -25.99 5.38
C THR A 187 -6.60 -25.21 5.20
N ASP A 188 -7.61 -25.52 5.99
CA ASP A 188 -8.90 -24.83 5.95
C ASP A 188 -8.75 -23.35 6.31
N GLN A 189 -7.94 -23.03 7.35
CA GLN A 189 -7.63 -21.66 7.72
C GLN A 189 -6.89 -20.91 6.59
N SER A 190 -5.92 -21.56 5.93
CA SER A 190 -5.19 -20.97 4.80
C SER A 190 -6.12 -20.68 3.61
N ASN A 191 -7.07 -21.59 3.31
CA ASN A 191 -8.05 -21.39 2.25
C ASN A 191 -8.98 -20.21 2.57
N VAL A 192 -9.51 -20.13 3.80
CA VAL A 192 -10.34 -18.98 4.24
C VAL A 192 -9.56 -17.68 4.14
N ALA A 193 -8.29 -17.66 4.56
CA ALA A 193 -7.44 -16.48 4.47
C ALA A 193 -7.20 -16.07 2.99
N LYS A 194 -7.06 -17.04 2.07
CA LYS A 194 -6.94 -16.78 0.63
C LYS A 194 -8.21 -16.15 0.05
N ASP A 195 -9.39 -16.63 0.46
CA ASP A 195 -10.66 -16.07 0.00
C ASP A 195 -10.86 -14.64 0.51
N ILE A 196 -10.48 -14.37 1.76
CA ILE A 196 -10.47 -13.00 2.32
C ILE A 196 -9.52 -12.11 1.52
N LEU A 197 -8.31 -12.57 1.25
CA LEU A 197 -7.31 -11.83 0.49
C LEU A 197 -7.82 -11.45 -0.91
N ASN A 198 -8.50 -12.37 -1.60
CA ASN A 198 -9.09 -12.10 -2.91
C ASN A 198 -10.17 -11.00 -2.84
N LYS A 199 -11.00 -10.99 -1.79
CA LYS A 199 -11.99 -9.93 -1.58
C LYS A 199 -11.33 -8.58 -1.29
N LEU A 200 -10.31 -8.56 -0.44
CA LEU A 200 -9.58 -7.35 -0.11
C LEU A 200 -8.84 -6.78 -1.33
N LYS A 201 -8.32 -7.63 -2.21
CA LYS A 201 -7.74 -7.19 -3.48
C LYS A 201 -8.73 -6.42 -4.35
N ILE A 202 -9.98 -6.91 -4.45
CA ILE A 202 -11.03 -6.23 -5.22
C ILE A 202 -11.37 -4.88 -4.59
N ILE A 203 -11.49 -4.83 -3.25
CA ILE A 203 -11.78 -3.58 -2.52
C ILE A 203 -10.65 -2.56 -2.72
N ALA A 204 -9.40 -2.99 -2.61
CA ALA A 204 -8.24 -2.12 -2.83
C ALA A 204 -8.18 -1.60 -4.27
N GLN A 205 -8.51 -2.45 -5.26
CA GLN A 205 -8.59 -2.02 -6.67
C GLN A 205 -9.69 -0.97 -6.89
N GLN A 206 -10.87 -1.17 -6.34
CA GLN A 206 -11.97 -0.20 -6.45
C GLN A 206 -11.60 1.14 -5.77
N ALA A 207 -10.99 1.09 -4.60
CA ALA A 207 -10.51 2.29 -3.91
C ALA A 207 -9.42 3.03 -4.71
N TYR A 208 -8.49 2.28 -5.33
CA TYR A 208 -7.50 2.81 -6.25
C TYR A 208 -8.13 3.57 -7.42
N ASP A 209 -9.09 2.94 -8.12
CA ASP A 209 -9.74 3.55 -9.29
C ASP A 209 -10.45 4.88 -8.94
N VAL A 210 -11.05 4.93 -7.73
CA VAL A 210 -11.69 6.16 -7.22
C VAL A 210 -10.65 7.22 -6.85
N ALA A 211 -9.60 6.84 -6.11
CA ALA A 211 -8.54 7.77 -5.70
C ALA A 211 -7.77 8.33 -6.89
N LYS A 212 -7.50 7.47 -7.90
CA LYS A 212 -6.86 7.90 -9.14
C LYS A 212 -7.66 8.98 -9.87
N LYS A 213 -8.96 8.78 -10.05
CA LYS A 213 -9.83 9.80 -10.68
C LYS A 213 -9.84 11.13 -9.92
N ALA A 214 -9.82 11.06 -8.59
CA ALA A 214 -9.78 12.27 -7.77
C ALA A 214 -8.41 12.97 -7.85
N ALA A 215 -7.31 12.22 -7.91
CA ALA A 215 -5.97 12.77 -8.12
C ALA A 215 -5.84 13.43 -9.49
N ASP A 216 -6.32 12.78 -10.56
CA ASP A 216 -6.33 13.33 -11.92
C ASP A 216 -7.15 14.65 -11.98
N ALA A 217 -8.30 14.70 -11.29
CA ALA A 217 -9.12 15.91 -11.22
C ALA A 217 -8.43 17.04 -10.44
N ALA A 218 -7.73 16.72 -9.34
CA ALA A 218 -6.94 17.69 -8.58
C ALA A 218 -5.77 18.25 -9.41
N GLN A 219 -5.07 17.39 -10.16
CA GLN A 219 -4.01 17.82 -11.05
C GLN A 219 -4.54 18.73 -12.17
N ALA A 220 -5.63 18.35 -12.83
CA ALA A 220 -6.25 19.18 -13.86
C ALA A 220 -6.68 20.56 -13.32
N ALA A 221 -7.15 20.64 -12.08
CA ALA A 221 -7.49 21.90 -11.43
C ALA A 221 -6.24 22.77 -11.14
N LEU A 222 -5.13 22.16 -10.72
CA LEU A 222 -3.84 22.85 -10.54
C LEU A 222 -3.28 23.36 -11.88
N ASP A 223 -3.37 22.56 -12.94
CA ASP A 223 -2.90 22.94 -14.28
C ASP A 223 -3.73 24.13 -14.81
N ALA A 224 -5.05 24.08 -14.66
CA ALA A 224 -5.93 25.18 -15.02
C ALA A 224 -5.64 26.45 -14.21
N GLN A 225 -5.43 26.31 -12.88
CA GLN A 225 -5.03 27.42 -12.03
C GLN A 225 -3.70 28.03 -12.48
N SER A 226 -2.67 27.22 -12.73
CA SER A 226 -1.35 27.71 -13.12
C SER A 226 -1.37 28.39 -14.50
N ALA A 227 -2.19 27.89 -15.45
CA ALA A 227 -2.32 28.46 -16.78
C ALA A 227 -3.03 29.83 -16.74
N HIS A 228 -4.09 29.95 -15.95
CA HIS A 228 -4.95 31.15 -15.99
C HIS A 228 -4.64 32.17 -14.91
N LYS A 229 -4.19 31.75 -13.71
CA LYS A 229 -3.93 32.65 -12.59
C LYS A 229 -2.82 33.65 -12.90
N ALA A 230 -1.75 33.23 -13.57
CA ALA A 230 -0.64 34.09 -13.97
C ALA A 230 -1.11 35.16 -14.98
N GLU A 231 -1.94 34.78 -15.96
CA GLU A 231 -2.53 35.70 -16.91
C GLU A 231 -3.47 36.70 -16.23
N LEU A 232 -4.39 36.22 -15.38
CA LEU A 232 -5.32 37.07 -14.63
C LEU A 232 -4.61 38.05 -13.70
N GLN A 233 -3.51 37.63 -13.05
CA GLN A 233 -2.70 38.52 -12.22
C GLN A 233 -1.98 39.58 -13.05
N ALA A 234 -1.48 39.23 -14.23
CA ALA A 234 -0.89 40.22 -15.15
C ALA A 234 -1.93 41.24 -15.62
N GLN A 235 -3.14 40.81 -15.95
CA GLN A 235 -4.26 41.66 -16.31
C GLN A 235 -4.67 42.59 -15.16
N LEU A 236 -4.74 42.05 -13.95
CA LEU A 236 -5.02 42.83 -12.72
C LEU A 236 -3.96 43.90 -12.47
N ALA A 237 -2.67 43.54 -12.59
CA ALA A 237 -1.57 44.48 -12.47
C ALA A 237 -1.63 45.58 -13.53
N ALA A 238 -1.96 45.25 -14.76
CA ALA A 238 -2.14 46.23 -15.85
C ALA A 238 -3.31 47.21 -15.60
N LEU A 239 -4.36 46.74 -14.90
CA LEU A 239 -5.49 47.59 -14.53
C LEU A 239 -5.18 48.51 -13.31
N THR A 240 -4.44 47.97 -12.31
CA THR A 240 -4.22 48.66 -11.03
C THR A 240 -3.00 49.57 -11.02
N THR A 241 -2.00 49.29 -11.86
CA THR A 241 -0.77 50.09 -11.97
C THR A 241 -0.71 50.82 -13.33
N ASN A 242 0.00 51.95 -13.39
CA ASN A 242 0.29 52.64 -14.64
C ASN A 242 1.50 51.99 -15.39
N ALA A 243 1.91 50.82 -15.03
CA ALA A 243 3.07 50.16 -15.62
C ALA A 243 2.75 49.61 -17.00
N SER A 244 3.65 49.81 -17.96
CA SER A 244 3.63 49.27 -19.31
C SER A 244 4.25 47.88 -19.36
N MET A 245 3.75 46.92 -18.53
CA MET A 245 4.23 45.55 -18.54
C MET A 245 3.49 44.78 -19.66
N THR A 246 4.25 44.05 -20.48
CA THR A 246 3.66 43.17 -21.49
C THR A 246 3.27 41.84 -20.85
N GLU A 247 2.17 41.24 -21.32
CA GLU A 247 1.71 39.91 -20.91
C GLU A 247 2.82 38.85 -20.98
N ALA A 248 3.60 38.87 -22.07
CA ALA A 248 4.70 37.93 -22.28
C ALA A 248 5.84 38.02 -21.24
N ALA A 249 6.14 39.24 -20.75
CA ALA A 249 7.20 39.45 -19.77
C ALA A 249 6.83 38.90 -18.38
N TYR A 250 5.54 38.94 -18.02
CA TYR A 250 5.06 38.39 -16.75
C TYR A 250 5.00 36.85 -16.77
N ILE A 251 4.48 36.26 -17.86
CA ILE A 251 4.38 34.81 -18.02
C ILE A 251 5.78 34.16 -18.04
N ALA A 252 6.79 34.82 -18.62
CA ALA A 252 8.16 34.33 -18.62
C ALA A 252 8.77 34.25 -17.20
N GLY A 253 8.43 35.19 -16.31
CA GLY A 253 8.89 35.20 -14.91
C GLY A 253 8.38 34.02 -14.09
N VAL A 254 7.14 33.58 -14.34
CA VAL A 254 6.51 32.46 -13.60
C VAL A 254 7.08 31.11 -14.04
N LYS A 255 7.47 30.92 -15.30
CA LYS A 255 8.07 29.68 -15.83
C LYS A 255 9.51 29.42 -15.34
N ALA A 256 10.22 30.43 -14.86
CA ALA A 256 11.61 30.28 -14.43
C ALA A 256 11.80 29.57 -13.07
N GLU A 257 10.72 29.34 -12.30
CA GLU A 257 10.79 28.81 -10.93
C GLU A 257 10.84 27.26 -10.85
N PHE A 258 10.73 26.52 -11.94
CA PHE A 258 10.67 25.06 -11.98
C PHE A 258 11.74 24.41 -12.87
N GLY A 259 13.02 24.76 -12.66
CA GLY A 259 14.17 24.13 -13.32
C GLY A 259 14.46 22.73 -12.74
N ALA A 260 14.55 21.73 -13.62
CA ALA A 260 14.92 20.38 -13.27
C ALA A 260 16.46 20.26 -13.19
N ASP A 261 16.99 19.69 -12.10
CA ASP A 261 18.32 19.12 -12.10
C ASP A 261 18.36 17.87 -11.21
N GLY A 262 18.77 16.73 -11.76
CA GLY A 262 18.86 15.48 -11.06
C GLY A 262 20.02 14.64 -11.55
N SER A 263 20.95 14.29 -10.68
CA SER A 263 21.86 13.17 -10.87
C SER A 263 21.99 12.39 -9.57
N THR A 264 21.63 11.12 -9.60
CA THR A 264 21.96 10.14 -8.57
C THR A 264 22.73 9.00 -9.24
N GLU A 265 23.55 8.29 -8.47
CA GLU A 265 24.29 7.13 -8.95
C GLU A 265 23.33 6.05 -9.46
N ILE A 266 23.53 5.57 -10.68
CA ILE A 266 22.75 4.48 -11.30
C ILE A 266 23.65 3.25 -11.36
N SER A 267 23.16 2.13 -10.79
CA SER A 267 23.89 0.86 -10.80
C SER A 267 23.88 0.20 -12.19
N ALA A 268 24.75 -0.79 -12.38
CA ALA A 268 24.80 -1.58 -13.62
C ALA A 268 23.51 -2.34 -13.92
N THR A 269 22.65 -2.55 -12.90
CA THR A 269 21.33 -3.18 -13.04
C THR A 269 20.21 -2.18 -13.34
N GLY A 270 20.54 -0.89 -13.55
CA GLY A 270 19.57 0.17 -13.86
C GLY A 270 18.80 0.70 -12.65
N TRP A 271 19.23 0.40 -11.42
CA TRP A 271 18.66 0.96 -10.20
C TRP A 271 19.42 2.20 -9.73
N ALA A 272 18.70 3.13 -9.14
CA ALA A 272 19.22 4.36 -8.61
C ALA A 272 18.86 4.55 -7.13
N ARG A 273 19.65 5.29 -6.39
CA ARG A 273 19.36 5.65 -5.01
C ARG A 273 18.21 6.67 -4.97
N PRO A 274 17.11 6.41 -4.24
CA PRO A 274 15.94 7.30 -4.29
C PRO A 274 16.13 8.65 -3.60
N THR A 275 17.01 8.71 -2.59
CA THR A 275 17.42 9.96 -1.92
C THR A 275 18.74 9.76 -1.16
N VAL A 276 19.36 10.83 -0.71
CA VAL A 276 20.65 10.81 0.01
C VAL A 276 20.55 10.48 1.50
N GLY A 277 19.33 10.34 2.05
CA GLY A 277 19.09 10.15 3.48
C GLY A 277 19.66 8.86 4.06
N HIS A 278 19.80 8.82 5.38
CA HIS A 278 20.14 7.61 6.14
C HIS A 278 18.90 6.86 6.60
N ILE A 279 19.03 5.55 6.85
CA ILE A 279 17.90 4.74 7.33
C ILE A 279 17.55 5.16 8.76
N SER A 280 16.37 5.74 8.95
CA SER A 280 15.81 6.10 10.26
C SER A 280 14.84 5.06 10.80
N SER A 281 14.19 4.27 9.93
CA SER A 281 13.31 3.16 10.32
C SER A 281 13.26 2.08 9.24
N GLY A 282 13.35 0.82 9.65
CA GLY A 282 13.34 -0.33 8.75
C GLY A 282 11.94 -0.88 8.47
N PHE A 283 11.85 -1.74 7.45
CA PHE A 283 10.67 -2.54 7.13
C PHE A 283 10.37 -3.57 8.22
N GLY A 284 9.09 -3.77 8.55
CA GLY A 284 8.64 -4.85 9.42
C GLY A 284 7.59 -4.43 10.45
N MET A 285 7.17 -5.39 11.27
CA MET A 285 6.20 -5.14 12.35
C MET A 285 6.85 -4.29 13.46
N ARG A 286 6.26 -3.12 13.72
CA ARG A 286 6.75 -2.19 14.75
C ARG A 286 5.63 -1.44 15.44
N VAL A 287 5.93 -0.84 16.58
CA VAL A 287 5.05 0.17 17.18
C VAL A 287 5.14 1.43 16.31
N ASN A 288 3.99 1.92 15.85
CA ASN A 288 3.93 3.15 15.07
C ASN A 288 4.22 4.35 16.01
N PRO A 289 5.17 5.22 15.66
CA PRO A 289 5.56 6.35 16.50
C PRO A 289 4.49 7.45 16.59
N VAL A 290 3.49 7.46 15.70
CA VAL A 290 2.44 8.49 15.66
C VAL A 290 1.28 8.15 16.61
N ASP A 291 0.79 6.89 16.57
CA ASP A 291 -0.41 6.47 17.34
C ASP A 291 -0.16 5.34 18.35
N GLY A 292 1.07 4.81 18.42
CA GLY A 292 1.44 3.71 19.33
C GLY A 292 0.87 2.35 18.92
N GLY A 293 0.18 2.23 17.79
CA GLY A 293 -0.37 0.97 17.30
C GLY A 293 0.72 0.02 16.80
N TYR A 294 0.59 -1.28 17.06
CA TYR A 294 1.51 -2.29 16.53
C TYR A 294 1.07 -2.73 15.13
N ARG A 295 1.79 -2.27 14.11
CA ARG A 295 1.46 -2.52 12.70
C ARG A 295 2.69 -2.72 11.83
N LEU A 296 2.46 -3.24 10.61
CA LEU A 296 3.50 -3.39 9.62
C LEU A 296 3.95 -2.01 9.11
N HIS A 297 5.26 -1.76 9.17
CA HIS A 297 5.92 -0.72 8.40
C HIS A 297 6.29 -1.30 7.04
N ASN A 298 5.57 -0.92 5.98
CA ASN A 298 5.64 -1.52 4.65
C ASN A 298 6.71 -0.92 3.74
N GLY A 299 7.58 -0.06 4.27
CA GLY A 299 8.70 0.55 3.58
C GLY A 299 9.95 0.71 4.45
N THR A 300 10.88 1.48 3.96
CA THR A 300 12.10 1.90 4.68
C THR A 300 12.14 3.42 4.70
N ASP A 301 12.24 4.02 5.88
CA ASP A 301 12.31 5.46 6.04
C ASP A 301 13.76 5.95 5.90
N LEU A 302 13.97 6.90 4.99
CA LEU A 302 15.24 7.55 4.71
C LEU A 302 15.16 9.01 5.14
N ALA A 303 15.79 9.35 6.27
CA ALA A 303 15.80 10.70 6.82
C ALA A 303 16.90 11.54 6.14
N ASP A 304 16.49 12.64 5.51
CA ASP A 304 17.34 13.53 4.73
C ASP A 304 17.00 15.02 4.89
N GLY A 305 16.00 15.33 5.72
CA GLY A 305 15.48 16.69 5.90
C GLY A 305 14.36 17.02 4.93
N CYS A 306 13.85 18.27 5.02
CA CYS A 306 12.75 18.76 4.18
C CYS A 306 13.26 19.32 2.85
N GLY A 307 12.53 19.07 1.76
CA GLY A 307 12.79 19.65 0.45
C GLY A 307 13.95 19.02 -0.32
N VAL A 308 14.52 17.92 0.17
CA VAL A 308 15.56 17.16 -0.52
C VAL A 308 14.97 16.43 -1.71
N ASN A 309 15.74 16.26 -2.77
CA ASN A 309 15.28 15.64 -4.01
C ASN A 309 14.97 14.14 -3.81
N ILE A 310 13.85 13.71 -4.37
CA ILE A 310 13.47 12.31 -4.51
C ILE A 310 13.59 11.93 -5.98
N TYR A 311 14.31 10.84 -6.23
CA TYR A 311 14.56 10.32 -7.56
C TYR A 311 13.87 8.97 -7.76
N SER A 312 13.45 8.70 -8.99
CA SER A 312 12.96 7.37 -9.35
C SER A 312 14.06 6.33 -9.19
N ALA A 313 13.80 5.30 -8.41
CA ALA A 313 14.78 4.24 -8.15
C ALA A 313 15.02 3.33 -9.36
N HIS A 314 14.10 3.28 -10.32
CA HIS A 314 14.24 2.49 -11.55
C HIS A 314 13.35 3.09 -12.65
N ALA A 315 13.64 2.73 -13.92
CA ALA A 315 12.74 3.09 -15.02
C ALA A 315 11.34 2.47 -14.83
N GLY A 316 10.31 3.18 -15.24
CA GLY A 316 8.94 2.68 -15.14
C GLY A 316 7.89 3.71 -15.53
N THR A 317 6.62 3.35 -15.30
CA THR A 317 5.48 4.21 -15.54
C THR A 317 4.86 4.58 -14.19
N VAL A 318 4.62 5.87 -13.96
CA VAL A 318 3.89 6.35 -12.79
C VAL A 318 2.46 5.81 -12.85
N THR A 319 2.04 5.07 -11.83
CA THR A 319 0.70 4.49 -11.74
C THR A 319 -0.18 5.20 -10.73
N TYR A 320 0.39 5.99 -9.85
CA TYR A 320 -0.33 6.85 -8.92
C TYR A 320 0.53 8.05 -8.54
N ALA A 321 -0.06 9.23 -8.50
CA ALA A 321 0.55 10.47 -8.02
C ALA A 321 -0.52 11.29 -7.28
N GLY A 322 -0.44 11.39 -5.94
CA GLY A 322 -1.45 12.08 -5.13
C GLY A 322 -1.45 11.65 -3.67
N TRP A 323 -2.49 11.99 -2.92
CA TRP A 323 -2.60 11.66 -1.51
C TRP A 323 -2.91 10.17 -1.28
N TYR A 324 -2.13 9.51 -0.41
CA TYR A 324 -2.26 8.09 -0.10
C TYR A 324 -2.31 7.86 1.42
N GLY A 325 -3.47 8.03 2.04
CA GLY A 325 -3.69 7.73 3.46
C GLY A 325 -2.60 8.26 4.39
N GLY A 326 -2.09 7.40 5.26
CA GLY A 326 -1.00 7.72 6.19
C GLY A 326 0.32 8.11 5.53
N LEU A 327 0.56 7.73 4.26
CA LEU A 327 1.77 8.11 3.51
C LEU A 327 1.73 9.55 2.95
N GLY A 328 0.59 10.25 3.06
CA GLY A 328 0.45 11.62 2.59
C GLY A 328 0.54 11.74 1.07
N GLU A 329 1.22 12.76 0.57
CA GLU A 329 1.55 12.87 -0.86
C GLU A 329 2.49 11.73 -1.24
N PHE A 330 2.10 10.97 -2.27
CA PHE A 330 2.69 9.69 -2.61
C PHE A 330 2.78 9.49 -4.13
N ILE A 331 3.87 8.86 -4.56
CA ILE A 331 4.04 8.40 -5.95
C ILE A 331 4.19 6.88 -5.92
N GLN A 332 3.52 6.20 -6.85
CA GLN A 332 3.76 4.79 -7.15
C GLN A 332 4.20 4.64 -8.58
N ILE A 333 5.26 3.85 -8.81
CA ILE A 333 5.81 3.57 -10.14
C ILE A 333 5.77 2.07 -10.35
N GLN A 334 5.20 1.63 -11.49
CA GLN A 334 5.34 0.27 -11.99
C GLN A 334 6.61 0.22 -12.83
N ASN A 335 7.63 -0.50 -12.35
CA ASN A 335 8.95 -0.53 -12.97
C ASN A 335 9.04 -1.57 -14.07
N ASP A 336 8.53 -2.79 -13.81
CA ASP A 336 8.33 -3.83 -14.82
C ASP A 336 7.12 -4.70 -14.42
N GLY A 337 6.87 -5.81 -15.09
CA GLY A 337 5.73 -6.68 -14.77
C GLY A 337 5.75 -7.26 -13.35
N THR A 338 6.90 -7.26 -12.68
CA THR A 338 7.14 -7.88 -11.37
C THR A 338 7.36 -6.85 -10.26
N TYR A 339 8.07 -5.76 -10.57
CA TYR A 339 8.54 -4.78 -9.59
C TYR A 339 7.76 -3.47 -9.66
N GLY A 340 7.54 -2.89 -8.50
CA GLY A 340 7.06 -1.54 -8.32
C GLY A 340 7.82 -0.82 -7.20
N THR A 341 7.83 0.50 -7.23
CA THR A 341 8.39 1.35 -6.18
C THR A 341 7.37 2.37 -5.71
N GLY A 342 7.45 2.75 -4.43
CA GLY A 342 6.58 3.74 -3.80
C GLY A 342 7.38 4.77 -3.02
N TYR A 343 6.92 6.01 -3.03
CA TYR A 343 7.59 7.18 -2.45
C TYR A 343 6.57 7.98 -1.65
N GLY A 344 6.67 7.97 -0.32
CA GLY A 344 5.74 8.61 0.60
C GLY A 344 6.30 9.80 1.35
N HIS A 345 5.42 10.51 2.05
CA HIS A 345 5.67 11.72 2.84
C HIS A 345 6.26 12.88 2.02
N ILE A 346 5.94 12.93 0.72
CA ILE A 346 6.35 14.00 -0.18
C ILE A 346 5.84 15.35 0.35
N ALA A 347 6.60 16.41 0.16
CA ALA A 347 6.20 17.76 0.55
C ALA A 347 4.96 18.21 -0.24
N ALA A 348 4.04 18.93 0.42
CA ALA A 348 2.79 19.38 -0.17
C ALA A 348 3.01 20.16 -1.48
N GLY A 349 2.37 19.71 -2.57
CA GLY A 349 2.48 20.32 -3.89
C GLY A 349 3.86 20.17 -4.53
N LYS A 350 4.68 19.20 -4.11
CA LYS A 350 6.02 18.93 -4.64
C LYS A 350 6.14 17.57 -5.33
N ILE A 351 5.02 16.98 -5.75
CA ILE A 351 5.00 15.94 -6.78
C ILE A 351 5.30 16.62 -8.12
N LEU A 352 6.31 16.12 -8.86
CA LEU A 352 6.81 16.71 -10.11
C LEU A 352 6.49 15.84 -11.34
N VAL A 353 5.76 14.75 -11.13
CA VAL A 353 5.35 13.81 -12.17
C VAL A 353 3.85 13.53 -12.04
N HIS A 354 3.25 13.00 -13.10
CA HIS A 354 1.82 12.69 -13.14
C HIS A 354 1.58 11.22 -13.52
N ASP A 355 0.39 10.74 -13.24
CA ASP A 355 -0.04 9.39 -13.63
C ASP A 355 0.09 9.16 -15.13
N GLY A 356 0.54 7.97 -15.51
CA GLY A 356 0.84 7.59 -16.90
C GLY A 356 2.19 8.10 -17.42
N GLN A 357 2.91 8.93 -16.70
CA GLN A 357 4.22 9.43 -17.12
C GLN A 357 5.28 8.33 -17.02
N ASN A 358 6.10 8.19 -18.09
CA ASN A 358 7.28 7.35 -18.06
C ASN A 358 8.45 8.12 -17.41
N VAL A 359 9.15 7.45 -16.51
CA VAL A 359 10.32 7.99 -15.81
C VAL A 359 11.52 7.07 -15.96
N GLY A 360 12.70 7.66 -16.03
CA GLY A 360 13.98 6.93 -16.03
C GLY A 360 14.56 6.76 -14.63
N PRO A 361 15.52 5.84 -14.43
CA PRO A 361 16.27 5.72 -13.17
C PRO A 361 17.02 7.02 -12.89
N GLY A 362 17.00 7.48 -11.63
CA GLY A 362 17.65 8.74 -11.24
C GLY A 362 16.94 10.01 -11.71
N GLN A 363 15.77 9.91 -12.33
CA GLN A 363 14.96 11.08 -12.68
C GLN A 363 14.36 11.71 -11.42
N LEU A 364 14.45 13.04 -11.31
CA LEU A 364 13.80 13.80 -10.23
C LEU A 364 12.27 13.66 -10.36
N ILE A 365 11.60 13.21 -9.29
CA ILE A 365 10.15 12.97 -9.28
C ILE A 365 9.40 13.74 -8.20
N ALA A 366 10.09 14.13 -7.12
CA ALA A 366 9.46 14.85 -6.01
C ALA A 366 10.51 15.47 -5.05
N LYS A 367 10.01 16.05 -3.95
CA LYS A 367 10.85 16.51 -2.82
C LYS A 367 10.32 15.96 -1.50
N THR A 368 11.24 15.60 -0.58
CA THR A 368 10.94 15.09 0.75
C THR A 368 10.15 16.10 1.58
N GLY A 369 9.23 15.58 2.39
CA GLY A 369 8.41 16.37 3.31
C GLY A 369 7.98 15.56 4.51
N ALA A 370 6.86 15.97 5.12
CA ALA A 370 6.25 15.33 6.27
C ALA A 370 4.72 15.29 6.15
N THR A 371 4.19 15.09 4.92
CA THR A 371 2.75 14.94 4.73
C THR A 371 2.26 13.56 5.21
N GLY A 372 1.00 13.44 5.59
CA GLY A 372 0.45 12.20 6.15
C GLY A 372 0.84 11.97 7.61
N GLU A 373 1.09 10.72 8.00
CA GLU A 373 1.47 10.30 9.36
C GLU A 373 3.00 10.27 9.54
N ALA A 374 3.65 11.41 9.45
CA ALA A 374 5.09 11.55 9.62
C ALA A 374 5.43 12.37 10.87
N THR A 375 6.47 11.98 11.61
CA THR A 375 6.99 12.70 12.78
C THR A 375 8.07 13.73 12.43
N GLY A 376 8.54 13.73 11.18
CA GLY A 376 9.56 14.64 10.65
C GLY A 376 9.77 14.39 9.16
N CYS A 377 10.53 15.26 8.49
CA CYS A 377 10.79 15.12 7.06
C CYS A 377 11.67 13.90 6.76
N HIS A 378 11.18 13.02 5.91
CA HIS A 378 11.89 11.84 5.40
C HIS A 378 11.21 11.31 4.15
N LEU A 379 11.88 10.44 3.41
CA LEU A 379 11.28 9.63 2.38
C LEU A 379 10.89 8.27 2.96
N HIS A 380 9.61 7.90 2.89
CA HIS A 380 9.16 6.53 3.05
C HIS A 380 9.29 5.81 1.70
N PHE A 381 10.28 4.93 1.57
CA PHE A 381 10.59 4.23 0.32
C PHE A 381 10.10 2.78 0.36
N MET A 382 9.34 2.39 -0.64
CA MET A 382 8.80 1.03 -0.80
C MET A 382 9.38 0.34 -2.02
N VAL A 383 9.69 -0.94 -1.88
CA VAL A 383 9.88 -1.89 -2.99
C VAL A 383 8.73 -2.89 -2.92
N ILE A 384 8.07 -3.11 -4.06
CA ILE A 384 6.89 -3.97 -4.18
C ILE A 384 7.21 -5.07 -5.20
N ILE A 385 7.06 -6.34 -4.82
CA ILE A 385 7.28 -7.49 -5.70
C ILE A 385 5.97 -8.27 -5.81
N ASN A 386 5.47 -8.47 -7.02
CA ASN A 386 4.19 -9.13 -7.26
C ASN A 386 3.05 -8.56 -6.39
N GLY A 387 2.98 -7.24 -6.25
CA GLY A 387 1.96 -6.53 -5.47
C GLY A 387 2.12 -6.62 -3.95
N THR A 388 3.26 -7.12 -3.44
CA THR A 388 3.52 -7.22 -1.98
C THR A 388 4.77 -6.42 -1.62
N PRO A 389 4.70 -5.52 -0.62
CA PRO A 389 5.87 -4.80 -0.13
C PRO A 389 6.92 -5.75 0.47
N VAL A 390 8.17 -5.49 0.18
CA VAL A 390 9.32 -6.23 0.70
C VAL A 390 10.33 -5.28 1.35
N ASN A 391 11.25 -5.84 2.14
CA ASN A 391 12.32 -5.04 2.73
C ASN A 391 13.22 -4.46 1.62
N ALA A 392 13.22 -3.13 1.50
CA ALA A 392 13.98 -2.43 0.46
C ALA A 392 15.50 -2.54 0.66
N VAL A 393 16.01 -2.65 1.89
CA VAL A 393 17.46 -2.63 2.17
C VAL A 393 18.20 -3.82 1.52
N PRO A 394 17.86 -5.10 1.78
CA PRO A 394 18.51 -6.22 1.12
C PRO A 394 18.21 -6.27 -0.39
N PHE A 395 17.03 -5.83 -0.83
CA PHE A 395 16.68 -5.79 -2.24
C PHE A 395 17.58 -4.81 -3.00
N MET A 396 17.65 -3.55 -2.58
CA MET A 396 18.45 -2.51 -3.24
C MET A 396 19.95 -2.84 -3.21
N ARG A 397 20.44 -3.43 -2.10
CA ARG A 397 21.82 -3.93 -2.04
C ARG A 397 22.08 -5.00 -3.10
N GLY A 398 21.15 -5.92 -3.33
CA GLY A 398 21.22 -6.92 -4.40
C GLY A 398 21.23 -6.30 -5.81
N GLN A 399 20.71 -5.08 -5.94
CA GLN A 399 20.73 -4.29 -7.18
C GLN A 399 21.97 -3.38 -7.30
N GLY A 400 22.91 -3.45 -6.36
CA GLY A 400 24.11 -2.65 -6.36
C GLY A 400 23.93 -1.24 -5.74
N ILE A 401 22.81 -0.98 -5.09
CA ILE A 401 22.52 0.30 -4.43
C ILE A 401 22.50 0.12 -2.91
N THR A 402 23.30 0.91 -2.19
CA THR A 402 23.26 0.96 -0.72
C THR A 402 22.33 2.09 -0.27
N LEU A 403 21.32 1.75 0.54
CA LEU A 403 20.45 2.71 1.22
C LEU A 403 21.06 3.09 2.57
N GLY A 404 21.05 4.36 2.91
CA GLY A 404 21.53 4.88 4.18
C GLY A 404 23.01 5.21 4.22
#